data_16b4fc93f94587eb40873ce423bb50cd
#
_entry.id   16b4fc93f94587eb40873ce423bb50cd
#
_cell.length_a   1.000
_cell.length_b   1.000
_cell.length_c   1.000
_cell.angle_alpha   90.00
_cell.angle_beta   90.00
_cell.angle_gamma   90.00
#
_symmetry.space_group_name_H-M   'P 1'
#
loop_
_entity.id
_entity.type
_entity.pdbx_description
1 polymer ?
#
loop_
_entity_poly.entity_id
_entity_poly.type
_entity_poly.pdbx_seq_one_letter_code
_entity_poly.pdbx_strand_id
1 'polypeptide(L)'
;IDEYGEMNRQYVGEIVFNHPDLREALNEIVHPIVREIMEQEKNNYLEHGYHVIMDIPLLYENELQDTVDEVWVVYTSESIQIDRLMERNNLSLEDAKARVYSQISIDKKSRMADHVIDNLGDKLELKQNLQKLLEEEGYIQSESE
;
A
#
# COMPACT_ATOMS: atom_id res chain seq x y z
N ILE A 1 -3.68 14.55 24.07
CA ILE A 1 -3.16 13.48 24.93
C ILE A 1 -4.35 12.98 25.74
N ASP A 2 -4.52 11.68 25.83
CA ASP A 2 -5.52 11.05 26.70
C ASP A 2 -5.08 11.04 28.17
N GLU A 3 -5.89 10.44 29.05
CA GLU A 3 -5.61 10.36 30.48
C GLU A 3 -4.37 9.49 30.82
N TYR A 4 -3.87 8.70 29.86
CA TYR A 4 -2.67 7.86 29.97
C TYR A 4 -1.42 8.50 29.37
N GLY A 5 -1.52 9.72 28.85
CA GLY A 5 -0.42 10.44 28.20
C GLY A 5 -0.18 10.05 26.74
N GLU A 6 -1.07 9.26 26.15
CA GLU A 6 -1.00 8.85 24.76
C GLU A 6 -1.76 9.81 23.83
N MET A 7 -1.44 9.76 22.54
CA MET A 7 -2.13 10.56 21.54
C MET A 7 -3.56 10.02 21.35
N ASN A 8 -4.56 10.86 21.59
CA ASN A 8 -5.95 10.54 21.25
C ASN A 8 -6.13 10.58 19.73
N ARG A 9 -5.98 9.42 19.09
CA ARG A 9 -6.01 9.26 17.63
C ARG A 9 -7.35 9.65 17.01
N GLN A 10 -8.45 9.39 17.71
CA GLN A 10 -9.79 9.76 17.22
C GLN A 10 -9.94 11.28 17.17
N TYR A 11 -9.59 11.96 18.23
CA TYR A 11 -9.67 13.43 18.33
C TYR A 11 -8.76 14.12 17.30
N VAL A 12 -7.52 13.65 17.17
CA VAL A 12 -6.60 14.17 16.15
C VAL A 12 -7.12 13.89 14.75
N GLY A 13 -7.65 12.69 14.51
CA GLY A 13 -8.26 12.31 13.23
C GLY A 13 -9.41 13.23 12.82
N GLU A 14 -10.32 13.54 13.75
CA GLU A 14 -11.46 14.45 13.52
C GLU A 14 -10.98 15.87 13.16
N ILE A 15 -9.95 16.37 13.84
CA ILE A 15 -9.37 17.69 13.56
C ILE A 15 -8.74 17.72 12.17
N VAL A 16 -7.83 16.82 11.87
CA VAL A 16 -7.09 16.85 10.60
C VAL A 16 -7.96 16.49 9.40
N PHE A 17 -9.05 15.75 9.61
CA PHE A 17 -10.02 15.48 8.55
C PHE A 17 -10.70 16.74 8.06
N ASN A 18 -11.04 17.66 8.98
CA ASN A 18 -11.74 18.91 8.70
C ASN A 18 -10.80 20.10 8.40
N HIS A 19 -9.50 19.96 8.67
CA HIS A 19 -8.50 21.01 8.49
C HIS A 19 -7.33 20.53 7.64
N PRO A 20 -7.37 20.74 6.30
CA PRO A 20 -6.31 20.27 5.39
C PRO A 20 -4.92 20.80 5.71
N ASP A 21 -4.81 22.03 6.18
CA ASP A 21 -3.57 22.68 6.62
C ASP A 21 -2.95 22.00 7.83
N LEU A 22 -3.74 21.61 8.81
CA LEU A 22 -3.28 20.85 9.99
C LEU A 22 -2.91 19.43 9.63
N ARG A 23 -3.61 18.82 8.68
CA ARG A 23 -3.27 17.49 8.15
C ARG A 23 -1.93 17.53 7.43
N GLU A 24 -1.68 18.53 6.61
CA GLU A 24 -0.41 18.72 5.93
C GLU A 24 0.74 18.90 6.93
N ALA A 25 0.58 19.78 7.92
CA ALA A 25 1.56 19.98 8.98
C ALA A 25 1.86 18.70 9.77
N LEU A 26 0.84 17.89 10.09
CA LEU A 26 1.04 16.59 10.74
C LEU A 26 1.81 15.62 9.84
N ASN A 27 1.48 15.57 8.56
CA ASN A 27 2.15 14.72 7.58
C ASN A 27 3.62 15.12 7.39
N GLU A 28 3.94 16.40 7.37
CA GLU A 28 5.33 16.89 7.29
C GLU A 28 6.19 16.44 8.47
N ILE A 29 5.58 16.23 9.63
CA ILE A 29 6.27 15.72 10.83
C ILE A 29 6.37 14.20 10.79
N VAL A 30 5.28 13.52 10.48
CA VAL A 30 5.15 12.05 10.61
C VAL A 30 5.83 11.31 9.46
N HIS A 31 5.67 11.78 8.22
CA HIS A 31 6.19 11.06 7.04
C HIS A 31 7.70 10.88 7.04
N PRO A 32 8.53 11.90 7.36
CA PRO A 32 9.98 11.72 7.42
C PRO A 32 10.40 10.67 8.45
N ILE A 33 9.76 10.68 9.63
CA ILE A 33 10.07 9.73 10.72
C ILE A 33 9.70 8.30 10.31
N VAL A 34 8.53 8.12 9.74
CA VAL A 34 8.09 6.79 9.25
C VAL A 34 9.02 6.28 8.16
N ARG A 35 9.41 7.13 7.21
CA ARG A 35 10.35 6.76 6.13
C ARG A 35 11.71 6.36 6.68
N GLU A 36 12.23 7.08 7.65
CA GLU A 36 13.51 6.76 8.28
C GLU A 36 13.48 5.41 8.99
N ILE A 37 12.43 5.14 9.77
CA ILE A 37 12.25 3.85 10.46
C ILE A 37 12.13 2.71 9.44
N MET A 38 11.32 2.87 8.40
CA MET A 38 11.16 1.87 7.35
C MET A 38 12.48 1.58 6.63
N GLU A 39 13.26 2.60 6.34
CA GLU A 39 14.56 2.47 5.68
C GLU A 39 15.58 1.74 6.57
N GLN A 40 15.62 2.07 7.86
CA GLN A 40 16.48 1.41 8.84
C GLN A 40 16.11 -0.07 8.99
N GLU A 41 14.83 -0.41 9.14
CA GLU A 41 14.38 -1.79 9.24
C GLU A 41 14.68 -2.57 7.96
N LYS A 42 14.38 -2.01 6.79
CA LYS A 42 14.70 -2.61 5.50
C LYS A 42 16.19 -2.97 5.42
N ASN A 43 17.07 -2.02 5.68
CA ASN A 43 18.51 -2.22 5.59
C ASN A 43 19.00 -3.27 6.58
N ASN A 44 18.47 -3.28 7.80
CA ASN A 44 18.80 -4.29 8.80
C ASN A 44 18.47 -5.71 8.33
N TYR A 45 17.29 -5.94 7.75
CA TYR A 45 16.91 -7.25 7.21
C TYR A 45 17.74 -7.64 5.98
N LEU A 46 18.01 -6.69 5.08
CA LEU A 46 18.86 -6.95 3.90
C LEU A 46 20.29 -7.34 4.28
N GLU A 47 20.88 -6.69 5.28
CA GLU A 47 22.22 -7.03 5.80
C GLU A 47 22.28 -8.43 6.39
N HIS A 48 21.15 -8.95 6.89
CA HIS A 48 21.04 -10.32 7.40
C HIS A 48 20.64 -11.36 6.33
N GLY A 49 20.61 -10.97 5.05
CA GLY A 49 20.35 -11.86 3.92
C GLY A 49 18.87 -12.16 3.64
N TYR A 50 17.95 -11.38 4.22
CA TYR A 50 16.52 -11.51 3.93
C TYR A 50 16.12 -10.75 2.67
N HIS A 51 15.11 -11.25 1.99
CA HIS A 51 14.31 -10.44 1.08
C HIS A 51 13.30 -9.64 1.88
N VAL A 52 13.07 -8.38 1.48
CA VAL A 52 12.18 -7.47 2.19
C VAL A 52 11.04 -7.06 1.28
N ILE A 53 9.82 -7.30 1.74
CA ILE A 53 8.61 -6.78 1.09
C ILE A 53 8.12 -5.58 1.87
N MET A 54 8.03 -4.43 1.19
CA MET A 54 7.51 -3.20 1.75
C MET A 54 6.11 -2.95 1.19
N ASP A 55 5.11 -2.98 2.05
CA ASP A 55 3.74 -2.63 1.69
C ASP A 55 3.56 -1.12 1.80
N ILE A 56 3.63 -0.43 0.67
CA ILE A 56 3.55 1.03 0.58
C ILE A 56 2.33 1.42 -0.25
N PRO A 57 1.23 1.77 0.41
CA PRO A 57 0.08 2.38 -0.25
C PRO A 57 0.48 3.62 -0.99
N LEU A 58 0.12 4.19 -1.93
CA LEU A 58 0.52 5.46 -2.56
C LEU A 58 2.02 5.58 -2.90
N LEU A 59 2.65 4.45 -3.25
CA LEU A 59 4.08 4.44 -3.59
C LEU A 59 4.41 5.40 -4.75
N TYR A 60 3.69 5.31 -5.85
CA TYR A 60 3.91 6.16 -7.02
C TYR A 60 3.45 7.59 -6.81
N GLU A 61 2.35 7.80 -6.07
CA GLU A 61 1.86 9.15 -5.73
C GLU A 61 2.86 9.94 -4.89
N ASN A 62 3.62 9.25 -4.05
CA ASN A 62 4.69 9.84 -3.24
C ASN A 62 6.09 9.71 -3.84
N GLU A 63 6.21 9.26 -5.09
CA GLU A 63 7.48 9.13 -5.82
C GLU A 63 8.52 8.26 -5.06
N LEU A 64 8.06 7.16 -4.45
CA LEU A 64 8.89 6.25 -3.64
C LEU A 64 9.42 5.03 -4.40
N GLN A 65 9.17 4.93 -5.69
CA GLN A 65 9.58 3.77 -6.52
C GLN A 65 11.10 3.57 -6.56
N ASP A 66 11.88 4.64 -6.42
CA ASP A 66 13.35 4.57 -6.45
C ASP A 66 13.95 4.11 -5.11
N THR A 67 13.14 3.94 -4.07
CA THR A 67 13.57 3.44 -2.76
C THR A 67 13.59 1.91 -2.65
N VAL A 68 13.15 1.23 -3.68
CA VAL A 68 13.05 -0.24 -3.76
C VAL A 68 13.70 -0.75 -5.05
N ASP A 69 14.10 -2.03 -5.07
CA ASP A 69 14.72 -2.64 -6.24
C ASP A 69 13.69 -3.00 -7.30
N GLU A 70 12.51 -3.44 -6.88
CA GLU A 70 11.40 -3.82 -7.75
C GLU A 70 10.07 -3.32 -7.18
N VAL A 71 9.14 -2.97 -8.06
CA VAL A 71 7.77 -2.64 -7.71
C VAL A 71 6.82 -3.68 -8.27
N TRP A 72 6.04 -4.28 -7.39
CA TRP A 72 5.01 -5.24 -7.74
C TRP A 72 3.64 -4.61 -7.47
N VAL A 73 2.79 -4.56 -8.49
CA VAL A 73 1.45 -3.98 -8.37
C VAL A 73 0.41 -5.10 -8.31
N VAL A 74 -0.39 -5.08 -7.26
CA VAL A 74 -1.57 -5.93 -7.14
C VAL A 74 -2.69 -5.27 -7.91
N TYR A 75 -3.08 -5.88 -9.02
CA TYR A 75 -4.02 -5.33 -9.98
C TYR A 75 -5.43 -5.90 -9.81
N THR A 76 -6.41 -5.04 -9.86
CA THR A 76 -7.80 -5.40 -10.17
C THR A 76 -8.43 -4.28 -11.00
N SER A 77 -9.52 -4.56 -11.71
CA SER A 77 -10.18 -3.52 -12.50
C SER A 77 -10.76 -2.41 -11.62
N GLU A 78 -10.86 -1.22 -12.17
CA GLU A 78 -11.42 -0.05 -11.47
C GLU A 78 -12.83 -0.33 -10.94
N SER A 79 -13.67 -1.00 -11.71
CA SER A 79 -15.02 -1.37 -11.27
C SER A 79 -15.00 -2.27 -10.04
N ILE A 80 -14.12 -3.27 -10.02
CA ILE A 80 -13.97 -4.16 -8.85
C ILE A 80 -13.41 -3.41 -7.64
N GLN A 81 -12.48 -2.47 -7.84
CA GLN A 81 -12.00 -1.63 -6.75
C GLN A 81 -13.14 -0.83 -6.10
N ILE A 82 -13.98 -0.21 -6.91
CA ILE A 82 -15.13 0.56 -6.46
C ILE A 82 -16.10 -0.33 -5.68
N ASP A 83 -16.47 -1.49 -6.23
CA ASP A 83 -17.38 -2.43 -5.59
C ASP A 83 -16.86 -2.92 -4.24
N ARG A 84 -15.60 -3.36 -4.20
CA ARG A 84 -14.94 -3.82 -2.96
C ARG A 84 -14.84 -2.70 -1.91
N LEU A 85 -14.59 -1.47 -2.35
CA LEU A 85 -14.49 -0.33 -1.44
C LEU A 85 -15.85 0.05 -0.85
N MET A 86 -16.91 0.02 -1.66
CA MET A 86 -18.29 0.22 -1.21
C MET A 86 -18.70 -0.83 -0.16
N GLU A 87 -18.41 -2.09 -0.44
CA GLU A 87 -18.75 -3.20 0.47
C GLU A 87 -17.97 -3.10 1.79
N ARG A 88 -16.65 -2.92 1.72
CA ARG A 88 -15.78 -2.91 2.89
C ARG A 88 -16.04 -1.73 3.83
N ASN A 89 -16.28 -0.55 3.27
CA ASN A 89 -16.37 0.71 4.01
C ASN A 89 -17.79 1.28 4.07
N ASN A 90 -18.77 0.55 3.54
CA ASN A 90 -20.17 1.00 3.46
C ASN A 90 -20.31 2.41 2.84
N LEU A 91 -19.65 2.63 1.72
CA LEU A 91 -19.64 3.90 1.00
C LEU A 91 -20.70 3.95 -0.10
N SER A 92 -21.13 5.17 -0.42
CA SER A 92 -21.87 5.43 -1.65
C SER A 92 -20.99 5.21 -2.88
N LEU A 93 -21.60 5.01 -4.04
CA LEU A 93 -20.87 4.90 -5.30
C LEU A 93 -20.04 6.15 -5.59
N GLU A 94 -20.56 7.33 -5.31
CA GLU A 94 -19.87 8.60 -5.53
C GLU A 94 -18.64 8.73 -4.64
N ASP A 95 -18.76 8.39 -3.35
CA ASP A 95 -17.66 8.45 -2.41
C ASP A 95 -16.57 7.41 -2.74
N ALA A 96 -16.97 6.21 -3.13
CA ALA A 96 -16.04 5.19 -3.56
C ALA A 96 -15.28 5.60 -4.82
N LYS A 97 -15.96 6.13 -5.84
CA LYS A 97 -15.33 6.70 -7.04
C LYS A 97 -14.36 7.83 -6.70
N ALA A 98 -14.77 8.77 -5.85
CA ALA A 98 -13.92 9.87 -5.45
C ALA A 98 -12.61 9.38 -4.81
N ARG A 99 -12.66 8.35 -3.98
CA ARG A 99 -11.46 7.74 -3.38
C ARG A 99 -10.57 7.03 -4.41
N VAL A 100 -11.16 6.27 -5.32
CA VAL A 100 -10.39 5.58 -6.37
C VAL A 100 -9.73 6.60 -7.30
N TYR A 101 -10.46 7.62 -7.74
CA TYR A 101 -9.95 8.65 -8.66
C TYR A 101 -8.99 9.66 -8.01
N SER A 102 -8.90 9.71 -6.69
CA SER A 102 -7.89 10.52 -6.00
C SER A 102 -6.47 9.96 -6.12
N GLN A 103 -6.34 8.71 -6.54
CA GLN A 103 -5.06 8.03 -6.76
C GLN A 103 -4.73 7.94 -8.25
N ILE A 104 -3.46 7.68 -8.56
CA ILE A 104 -3.06 7.29 -9.92
C ILE A 104 -3.84 6.02 -10.30
N SER A 105 -4.38 5.97 -11.52
CA SER A 105 -5.17 4.82 -11.95
C SER A 105 -4.38 3.51 -11.88
N ILE A 106 -5.06 2.43 -11.53
CA ILE A 106 -4.42 1.12 -11.43
C ILE A 106 -3.84 0.64 -12.76
N ASP A 107 -4.46 1.00 -13.88
CA ASP A 107 -3.94 0.71 -15.22
C ASP A 107 -2.62 1.43 -15.50
N LYS A 108 -2.47 2.67 -15.04
CA LYS A 108 -1.21 3.38 -15.14
C LYS A 108 -0.15 2.78 -14.23
N LYS A 109 -0.50 2.46 -12.99
CA LYS A 109 0.41 1.79 -12.04
C LYS A 109 0.90 0.46 -12.57
N SER A 110 0.02 -0.35 -13.15
CA SER A 110 0.37 -1.66 -13.71
C SER A 110 1.37 -1.56 -14.87
N ARG A 111 1.29 -0.51 -15.67
CA ARG A 111 2.25 -0.27 -16.76
C ARG A 111 3.63 0.21 -16.28
N MET A 112 3.69 0.82 -15.09
CA MET A 112 4.94 1.30 -14.49
C MET A 112 5.62 0.23 -13.62
N ALA A 113 4.91 -0.81 -13.23
CA ALA A 113 5.42 -1.86 -12.34
C ALA A 113 6.38 -2.81 -13.04
N ASP A 114 7.29 -3.39 -12.28
CA ASP A 114 8.15 -4.48 -12.76
C ASP A 114 7.37 -5.78 -12.90
N HIS A 115 6.46 -6.05 -11.96
CA HIS A 115 5.54 -7.19 -11.99
C HIS A 115 4.13 -6.80 -11.60
N VAL A 116 3.16 -7.51 -12.18
CA VAL A 116 1.73 -7.33 -11.89
C VAL A 116 1.16 -8.63 -11.37
N ILE A 117 0.46 -8.56 -10.25
CA ILE A 117 -0.22 -9.69 -9.63
C ILE A 117 -1.72 -9.48 -9.81
N ASP A 118 -2.38 -10.38 -10.54
CA ASP A 118 -3.83 -10.30 -10.74
C ASP A 118 -4.60 -10.64 -9.46
N ASN A 119 -5.52 -9.76 -9.09
CA ASN A 119 -6.45 -9.90 -7.98
C ASN A 119 -7.90 -9.73 -8.46
N LEU A 120 -8.22 -10.35 -9.59
CA LEU A 120 -9.56 -10.30 -10.19
C LEU A 120 -10.51 -11.32 -9.56
N GLY A 121 -9.98 -12.41 -9.01
CA GLY A 121 -10.71 -13.50 -8.40
C GLY A 121 -10.77 -13.45 -6.87
N ASP A 122 -10.78 -14.61 -6.26
CA ASP A 122 -10.81 -14.77 -4.81
C ASP A 122 -9.40 -14.76 -4.17
N LYS A 123 -9.37 -14.87 -2.83
CA LYS A 123 -8.10 -14.88 -2.09
C LYS A 123 -7.21 -16.08 -2.39
N LEU A 124 -7.81 -17.24 -2.72
CA LEU A 124 -7.04 -18.44 -3.05
C LEU A 124 -6.32 -18.27 -4.38
N GLU A 125 -7.01 -17.74 -5.38
CA GLU A 125 -6.43 -17.44 -6.68
C GLU A 125 -5.30 -16.40 -6.57
N LEU A 126 -5.52 -15.34 -5.80
CA LEU A 126 -4.48 -14.34 -5.51
C LEU A 126 -3.24 -14.98 -4.89
N LYS A 127 -3.43 -15.87 -3.91
CA LYS A 127 -2.33 -16.58 -3.25
C LYS A 127 -1.55 -17.45 -4.24
N GLN A 128 -2.25 -18.17 -5.10
CA GLN A 128 -1.62 -19.00 -6.13
C GLN A 128 -0.84 -18.18 -7.15
N ASN A 129 -1.40 -17.04 -7.60
CA ASN A 129 -0.72 -16.13 -8.52
C ASN A 129 0.55 -15.54 -7.90
N LEU A 130 0.48 -15.15 -6.64
CA LEU A 130 1.63 -14.63 -5.89
C LEU A 130 2.71 -15.69 -5.71
N GLN A 131 2.33 -16.89 -5.29
CA GLN A 131 3.28 -18.00 -5.10
C GLN A 131 4.01 -18.34 -6.41
N LYS A 132 3.27 -18.45 -7.50
CA LYS A 132 3.84 -18.71 -8.82
C LYS A 132 4.86 -17.63 -9.22
N LEU A 133 4.54 -16.37 -9.03
CA LEU A 133 5.44 -15.27 -9.37
C LEU A 133 6.70 -15.29 -8.49
N LEU A 134 6.58 -15.56 -7.19
CA LEU A 134 7.73 -15.69 -6.29
C LEU A 134 8.65 -16.85 -6.69
N GLU A 135 8.11 -17.95 -7.16
CA GLU A 135 8.87 -19.10 -7.69
C GLU A 135 9.57 -18.74 -9.01
N GLU A 136 8.86 -18.12 -9.95
CA GLU A 136 9.40 -17.70 -11.25
C GLU A 136 10.54 -16.70 -11.12
N GLU A 137 10.45 -15.79 -10.16
CA GLU A 137 11.49 -14.79 -9.88
C GLU A 137 12.59 -15.30 -8.93
N GLY A 138 12.50 -16.55 -8.45
CA GLY A 138 13.53 -17.19 -7.65
C GLY A 138 13.61 -16.78 -6.20
N TYR A 139 12.57 -16.14 -5.66
CA TYR A 139 12.50 -15.75 -4.25
C TYR A 139 12.18 -16.92 -3.32
N ILE A 140 11.44 -17.90 -3.81
CA ILE A 140 11.14 -19.16 -3.11
C ILE A 140 11.41 -20.34 -4.01
N GLN A 141 11.68 -21.51 -3.42
CA GLN A 141 11.80 -22.74 -4.17
C GLN A 141 10.41 -23.29 -4.51
N SER A 142 10.25 -23.79 -5.74
CA SER A 142 9.06 -24.54 -6.07
C SER A 142 9.00 -25.79 -5.18
N GLU A 143 7.85 -26.01 -4.53
CA GLU A 143 7.61 -27.29 -3.87
C GLU A 143 7.71 -28.39 -4.93
N SER A 144 8.84 -29.09 -4.96
CA SER A 144 9.00 -30.29 -5.77
C SER A 144 8.07 -31.35 -5.19
N GLU A 145 7.14 -31.82 -6.00
CA GLU A 145 6.31 -32.99 -5.73
C GLU A 145 7.14 -34.23 -5.34
#